data_865a3e2c80ae8e4c7df050357fd478fb
#
_entry.id   865a3e2c80ae8e4c7df050357fd478fb
#
_cell.length_a   1.000
_cell.length_b   1.000
_cell.length_c   1.000
_cell.angle_alpha   90.00
_cell.angle_beta   90.00
_cell.angle_gamma   90.00
#
_symmetry.space_group_name_H-M   'P 1'
#
loop_
_entity.id
_entity.type
_entity.pdbx_description
1 polymer ?
#
loop_
_entity_poly.entity_id
_entity_poly.type
_entity_poly.pdbx_seq_one_letter_code
_entity_poly.pdbx_strand_id
1 'polypeptide(L)'
;MASDIREKIIDASWELFHEKGFGETTINDIINKADISKGTFYYYFRSKDNLLDTLSEILDREYERLSKEEPEGMGAFDKLMWANYEVHEFIQQNIDYRLFAYLYSAQIIKETGSSLLDRNRYYFRYLERIMEEGRRSGEFTDIMSLREMVKFFSMGERALITEWCMNNGNFDLGEYSRKLFPVMMKGLKR
;
A
#
# COMPACT_ATOMS: atom_id res chain seq x y z
N MET A 1 -25.74 -2.98 3.23
CA MET A 1 -26.10 -3.72 1.99
C MET A 1 -25.23 -3.36 0.78
N ALA A 2 -25.12 -2.10 0.32
CA ALA A 2 -24.28 -1.79 -0.86
C ALA A 2 -22.77 -1.88 -0.56
N SER A 3 -22.34 -1.47 0.60
CA SER A 3 -20.95 -1.63 1.10
C SER A 3 -20.55 -3.11 1.19
N ASP A 4 -21.45 -3.95 1.66
CA ASP A 4 -21.25 -5.39 1.82
C ASP A 4 -21.01 -6.14 0.48
N ILE A 5 -21.74 -5.80 -0.59
CA ILE A 5 -21.56 -6.42 -1.91
C ILE A 5 -20.23 -5.99 -2.54
N ARG A 6 -19.83 -4.71 -2.42
CA ARG A 6 -18.55 -4.25 -2.95
C ARG A 6 -17.38 -4.95 -2.26
N GLU A 7 -17.40 -5.08 -0.94
CA GLU A 7 -16.39 -5.80 -0.17
C GLU A 7 -16.37 -7.28 -0.56
N LYS A 8 -17.53 -7.93 -0.69
CA LYS A 8 -17.61 -9.32 -1.15
C LYS A 8 -16.97 -9.56 -2.52
N ILE A 9 -17.11 -8.60 -3.45
CA ILE A 9 -16.40 -8.66 -4.75
C ILE A 9 -14.91 -8.53 -4.56
N ILE A 10 -14.46 -7.60 -3.73
CA ILE A 10 -13.05 -7.36 -3.43
C ILE A 10 -12.44 -8.63 -2.83
N ASP A 11 -13.01 -9.16 -1.76
CA ASP A 11 -12.50 -10.33 -1.06
C ASP A 11 -12.41 -11.56 -2.00
N ALA A 12 -13.49 -11.86 -2.75
CA ALA A 12 -13.48 -12.94 -3.73
C ALA A 12 -12.41 -12.74 -4.82
N SER A 13 -12.17 -11.50 -5.23
CA SER A 13 -11.15 -11.18 -6.23
C SER A 13 -9.74 -11.40 -5.70
N TRP A 14 -9.46 -10.94 -4.48
CA TRP A 14 -8.14 -11.07 -3.85
C TRP A 14 -7.81 -12.52 -3.51
N GLU A 15 -8.78 -13.31 -3.06
CA GLU A 15 -8.61 -14.75 -2.90
C GLU A 15 -8.23 -15.43 -4.23
N LEU A 16 -8.94 -15.11 -5.32
CA LEU A 16 -8.62 -15.66 -6.65
C LEU A 16 -7.27 -15.18 -7.19
N PHE A 17 -6.90 -13.94 -6.94
CA PHE A 17 -5.59 -13.41 -7.31
C PHE A 17 -4.47 -14.12 -6.57
N HIS A 18 -4.69 -14.48 -5.30
CA HIS A 18 -3.76 -15.26 -4.51
C HIS A 18 -3.68 -16.72 -5.00
N GLU A 19 -4.83 -17.37 -5.26
CA GLU A 19 -4.91 -18.79 -5.66
C GLU A 19 -4.30 -19.06 -7.03
N LYS A 20 -4.60 -18.26 -8.04
CA LYS A 20 -4.21 -18.51 -9.44
C LYS A 20 -3.57 -17.33 -10.17
N GLY A 21 -3.37 -16.21 -9.50
CA GLY A 21 -2.77 -15.01 -10.06
C GLY A 21 -3.77 -14.11 -10.78
N PHE A 22 -3.40 -12.83 -10.89
CA PHE A 22 -4.23 -11.80 -11.54
C PHE A 22 -4.49 -12.10 -13.03
N GLY A 23 -3.44 -12.53 -13.77
CA GLY A 23 -3.54 -12.81 -15.21
C GLY A 23 -4.61 -13.86 -15.52
N GLU A 24 -4.58 -14.98 -14.80
CA GLU A 24 -5.44 -16.14 -15.01
C GLU A 24 -6.85 -15.98 -14.41
N THR A 25 -7.06 -14.99 -13.54
CA THR A 25 -8.38 -14.72 -12.96
C THR A 25 -9.27 -13.99 -13.96
N THR A 26 -10.44 -14.53 -14.24
CA THR A 26 -11.45 -13.92 -15.09
C THR A 26 -12.55 -13.23 -14.28
N ILE A 27 -13.25 -12.27 -14.89
CA ILE A 27 -14.44 -11.65 -14.25
C ILE A 27 -15.52 -12.70 -13.95
N ASN A 28 -15.66 -13.75 -14.78
CA ASN A 28 -16.60 -14.82 -14.52
C ASN A 28 -16.23 -15.63 -13.28
N ASP A 29 -14.96 -15.86 -13.02
CA ASP A 29 -14.51 -16.52 -11.79
C ASP A 29 -14.91 -15.71 -10.56
N ILE A 30 -14.68 -14.39 -10.61
CA ILE A 30 -15.03 -13.46 -9.53
C ILE A 30 -16.55 -13.45 -9.28
N ILE A 31 -17.34 -13.36 -10.35
CA ILE A 31 -18.80 -13.39 -10.29
C ILE A 31 -19.28 -14.68 -9.62
N ASN A 32 -18.74 -15.82 -10.03
CA ASN A 32 -19.10 -17.12 -9.48
C ASN A 32 -18.69 -17.24 -7.99
N LYS A 33 -17.47 -16.85 -7.65
CA LYS A 33 -16.96 -16.93 -6.26
C LYS A 33 -17.71 -15.98 -5.33
N ALA A 34 -18.00 -14.77 -5.80
CA ALA A 34 -18.78 -13.77 -5.04
C ALA A 34 -20.28 -14.05 -5.03
N ASP A 35 -20.78 -15.02 -5.78
CA ASP A 35 -22.20 -15.35 -5.93
C ASP A 35 -23.06 -14.11 -6.24
N ILE A 36 -22.69 -13.43 -7.35
CA ILE A 36 -23.35 -12.19 -7.81
C ILE A 36 -23.69 -12.29 -9.31
N SER A 37 -24.53 -11.37 -9.79
CA SER A 37 -24.78 -11.24 -11.22
C SER A 37 -23.66 -10.47 -11.94
N LYS A 38 -23.51 -10.68 -13.25
CA LYS A 38 -22.59 -9.92 -14.09
C LYS A 38 -22.91 -8.41 -14.07
N GLY A 39 -24.20 -8.06 -14.04
CA GLY A 39 -24.65 -6.66 -13.91
C GLY A 39 -24.22 -6.05 -12.58
N THR A 40 -24.28 -6.83 -11.48
CA THR A 40 -23.80 -6.40 -10.16
C THR A 40 -22.31 -6.11 -10.17
N PHE A 41 -21.50 -6.98 -10.79
CA PHE A 41 -20.08 -6.71 -10.92
C PHE A 41 -19.79 -5.38 -11.62
N TYR A 42 -20.38 -5.18 -12.83
CA TYR A 42 -20.15 -3.97 -13.63
C TYR A 42 -20.76 -2.68 -13.04
N TYR A 43 -21.67 -2.81 -12.10
CA TYR A 43 -22.15 -1.67 -11.31
C TYR A 43 -21.06 -1.11 -10.40
N TYR A 44 -20.22 -1.97 -9.79
CA TYR A 44 -19.14 -1.56 -8.89
C TYR A 44 -17.80 -1.37 -9.57
N PHE A 45 -17.45 -2.21 -10.54
CA PHE A 45 -16.14 -2.27 -11.18
C PHE A 45 -16.28 -2.36 -12.70
N ARG A 46 -15.70 -1.39 -13.42
CA ARG A 46 -15.77 -1.34 -14.89
C ARG A 46 -14.94 -2.43 -15.57
N SER A 47 -13.87 -2.89 -14.92
CA SER A 47 -12.94 -3.92 -15.41
C SER A 47 -12.26 -4.62 -14.25
N LYS A 48 -11.57 -5.73 -14.54
CA LYS A 48 -10.71 -6.41 -13.57
C LYS A 48 -9.57 -5.50 -13.07
N ASP A 49 -9.04 -4.64 -13.94
CA ASP A 49 -7.96 -3.70 -13.57
C ASP A 49 -8.39 -2.68 -12.51
N ASN A 50 -9.67 -2.32 -12.47
CA ASN A 50 -10.18 -1.43 -11.40
C ASN A 50 -10.13 -2.07 -10.01
N LEU A 51 -10.06 -3.41 -9.93
CA LEU A 51 -9.86 -4.11 -8.66
C LEU A 51 -8.44 -3.89 -8.11
N LEU A 52 -7.44 -3.66 -8.97
CA LEU A 52 -6.09 -3.34 -8.52
C LEU A 52 -6.04 -2.02 -7.71
N ASP A 53 -6.91 -1.07 -8.02
CA ASP A 53 -7.01 0.18 -7.24
C ASP A 53 -7.41 -0.09 -5.77
N THR A 54 -8.10 -1.21 -5.50
CA THR A 54 -8.50 -1.60 -4.13
C THR A 54 -7.32 -2.08 -3.28
N LEU A 55 -6.17 -2.38 -3.88
CA LEU A 55 -4.94 -2.68 -3.12
C LEU A 55 -4.55 -1.51 -2.21
N SER A 56 -4.74 -0.29 -2.68
CA SER A 56 -4.51 0.89 -1.86
C SER A 56 -5.42 0.95 -0.63
N GLU A 57 -6.65 0.46 -0.72
CA GLU A 57 -7.60 0.37 0.41
C GLU A 57 -7.17 -0.70 1.42
N ILE A 58 -6.63 -1.83 0.93
CA ILE A 58 -6.09 -2.91 1.80
C ILE A 58 -4.89 -2.38 2.58
N LEU A 59 -3.97 -1.70 1.91
CA LEU A 59 -2.82 -1.08 2.58
C LEU A 59 -3.23 0.01 3.57
N ASP A 60 -4.24 0.81 3.25
CA ASP A 60 -4.76 1.83 4.17
C ASP A 60 -5.37 1.21 5.44
N ARG A 61 -6.06 0.06 5.33
CA ARG A 61 -6.55 -0.69 6.51
C ARG A 61 -5.39 -1.20 7.35
N GLU A 62 -4.29 -1.63 6.73
CA GLU A 62 -3.10 -2.06 7.47
C GLU A 62 -2.46 -0.88 8.22
N TYR A 63 -2.29 0.27 7.59
CA TYR A 63 -1.82 1.48 8.29
C TYR A 63 -2.76 1.93 9.41
N GLU A 64 -4.08 1.75 9.23
CA GLU A 64 -5.05 2.03 10.30
C GLU A 64 -4.90 1.06 11.48
N ARG A 65 -4.64 -0.22 11.22
CA ARG A 65 -4.35 -1.23 12.26
C ARG A 65 -3.08 -0.84 13.02
N LEU A 66 -2.00 -0.59 12.29
CA LEU A 66 -0.70 -0.22 12.87
C LEU A 66 -0.79 1.06 13.71
N SER A 67 -1.60 2.03 13.29
CA SER A 67 -1.78 3.27 14.06
C SER A 67 -2.38 3.06 15.47
N LYS A 68 -3.06 1.93 15.68
CA LYS A 68 -3.63 1.54 16.98
C LYS A 68 -2.67 0.70 17.82
N GLU A 69 -1.64 0.17 17.19
CA GLU A 69 -0.64 -0.74 17.78
C GLU A 69 0.74 -0.09 17.90
N GLU A 70 0.84 1.23 17.69
CA GLU A 70 2.11 1.96 17.81
C GLU A 70 2.79 1.69 19.15
N PRO A 71 4.07 1.28 19.16
CA PRO A 71 4.80 1.07 20.42
C PRO A 71 4.92 2.36 21.24
N GLU A 72 4.60 2.27 22.53
CA GLU A 72 4.73 3.40 23.44
C GLU A 72 6.20 3.84 23.60
N GLY A 73 6.43 5.14 23.73
CA GLY A 73 7.76 5.71 23.98
C GLY A 73 8.71 5.72 22.77
N MET A 74 8.24 5.26 21.61
CA MET A 74 9.03 5.28 20.36
C MET A 74 9.08 6.68 19.77
N GLY A 75 10.26 7.13 19.32
CA GLY A 75 10.44 8.38 18.60
C GLY A 75 9.77 8.35 17.23
N ALA A 76 9.52 9.52 16.63
CA ALA A 76 8.80 9.63 15.37
C ALA A 76 9.50 8.92 14.20
N PHE A 77 10.83 9.02 14.13
CA PHE A 77 11.60 8.31 13.10
C PHE A 77 11.45 6.78 13.25
N ASP A 78 11.59 6.28 14.46
CA ASP A 78 11.52 4.84 14.73
C ASP A 78 10.10 4.30 14.50
N LYS A 79 9.04 5.07 14.80
CA LYS A 79 7.66 4.75 14.44
C LYS A 79 7.49 4.58 12.92
N LEU A 80 8.07 5.49 12.13
CA LEU A 80 8.02 5.39 10.66
C LEU A 80 8.75 4.14 10.16
N MET A 81 9.93 3.83 10.73
CA MET A 81 10.70 2.64 10.34
C MET A 81 9.99 1.36 10.75
N TRP A 82 9.40 1.32 11.93
CA TRP A 82 8.59 0.21 12.41
C TRP A 82 7.37 -0.03 11.51
N ALA A 83 6.58 1.00 11.24
CA ALA A 83 5.41 0.88 10.37
C ALA A 83 5.78 0.44 8.95
N ASN A 84 6.88 0.95 8.41
CA ASN A 84 7.40 0.55 7.10
C ASN A 84 7.76 -0.94 7.09
N TYR A 85 8.46 -1.43 8.13
CA TYR A 85 8.78 -2.85 8.27
C TYR A 85 7.50 -3.71 8.33
N GLU A 86 6.57 -3.39 9.23
CA GLU A 86 5.33 -4.15 9.41
C GLU A 86 4.49 -4.24 8.12
N VAL A 87 4.37 -3.10 7.40
CA VAL A 87 3.65 -3.08 6.12
C VAL A 87 4.37 -3.92 5.06
N HIS A 88 5.69 -3.90 5.00
CA HIS A 88 6.43 -4.71 4.04
C HIS A 88 6.38 -6.21 4.36
N GLU A 89 6.38 -6.58 5.65
CA GLU A 89 6.09 -7.95 6.08
C GLU A 89 4.67 -8.37 5.66
N PHE A 90 3.67 -7.52 5.93
CA PHE A 90 2.30 -7.79 5.50
C PHE A 90 2.20 -7.98 3.99
N ILE A 91 2.83 -7.09 3.21
CA ILE A 91 2.87 -7.19 1.74
C ILE A 91 3.45 -8.53 1.30
N GLN A 92 4.63 -8.88 1.79
CA GLN A 92 5.32 -10.11 1.40
C GLN A 92 4.52 -11.37 1.71
N GLN A 93 3.81 -11.38 2.84
CA GLN A 93 3.05 -12.56 3.30
C GLN A 93 1.70 -12.70 2.59
N ASN A 94 1.09 -11.60 2.14
CA ASN A 94 -0.31 -11.60 1.72
C ASN A 94 -0.52 -11.20 0.26
N ILE A 95 0.48 -10.63 -0.42
CA ILE A 95 0.31 -10.02 -1.73
C ILE A 95 1.39 -10.53 -2.69
N ASP A 96 0.97 -11.14 -3.78
CA ASP A 96 1.88 -11.55 -4.85
C ASP A 96 2.56 -10.30 -5.47
N TYR A 97 3.89 -10.32 -5.61
CA TYR A 97 4.67 -9.22 -6.18
C TYR A 97 4.17 -8.79 -7.57
N ARG A 98 3.62 -9.74 -8.34
CA ARG A 98 3.05 -9.47 -9.67
C ARG A 98 1.86 -8.52 -9.63
N LEU A 99 1.10 -8.52 -8.53
CA LEU A 99 -0.02 -7.59 -8.33
C LEU A 99 0.47 -6.13 -8.21
N PHE A 100 1.57 -5.91 -7.49
CA PHE A 100 2.21 -4.59 -7.46
C PHE A 100 2.77 -4.19 -8.82
N ALA A 101 3.40 -5.12 -9.55
CA ALA A 101 3.90 -4.85 -10.88
C ALA A 101 2.77 -4.44 -11.84
N TYR A 102 1.62 -5.13 -11.82
CA TYR A 102 0.43 -4.75 -12.58
C TYR A 102 -0.14 -3.39 -12.13
N LEU A 103 -0.27 -3.17 -10.82
CA LEU A 103 -0.77 -1.92 -10.27
C LEU A 103 0.12 -0.73 -10.69
N TYR A 104 1.44 -0.84 -10.51
CA TYR A 104 2.38 0.23 -10.85
C TYR A 104 2.37 0.51 -12.36
N SER A 105 2.39 -0.54 -13.19
CA SER A 105 2.27 -0.40 -14.63
C SER A 105 0.98 0.34 -15.02
N ALA A 106 -0.17 -0.10 -14.49
CA ALA A 106 -1.46 0.54 -14.75
C ALA A 106 -1.49 2.01 -14.29
N GLN A 107 -0.91 2.32 -13.13
CA GLN A 107 -0.86 3.69 -12.58
C GLN A 107 0.07 4.61 -13.37
N ILE A 108 1.16 4.09 -13.95
CA ILE A 108 2.08 4.88 -14.79
C ILE A 108 1.45 5.21 -16.16
N ILE A 109 0.68 4.27 -16.71
CA ILE A 109 0.06 4.43 -18.05
C ILE A 109 -1.26 5.21 -17.97
N LYS A 110 -1.90 5.25 -16.81
CA LYS A 110 -3.23 5.86 -16.62
C LYS A 110 -3.18 7.37 -16.85
N GLU A 111 -4.01 7.88 -17.75
CA GLU A 111 -4.10 9.31 -18.05
C GLU A 111 -4.74 10.13 -16.92
N THR A 112 -5.53 9.51 -16.06
CA THR A 112 -6.25 10.16 -14.96
C THR A 112 -5.78 9.64 -13.61
N GLY A 113 -5.52 10.54 -12.67
CA GLY A 113 -5.07 10.40 -11.29
C GLY A 113 -4.79 8.98 -10.76
N SER A 114 -3.64 8.81 -10.17
CA SER A 114 -3.23 7.55 -9.54
C SER A 114 -3.88 7.39 -8.17
N SER A 115 -4.54 6.24 -7.92
CA SER A 115 -5.09 5.91 -6.59
C SER A 115 -4.00 5.84 -5.52
N LEU A 116 -2.78 5.43 -5.91
CA LEU A 116 -1.63 5.37 -5.00
C LEU A 116 -1.16 6.77 -4.53
N LEU A 117 -1.46 7.82 -5.29
CA LEU A 117 -1.04 9.19 -4.98
C LEU A 117 -2.17 10.05 -4.42
N ASP A 118 -3.36 9.49 -4.20
CA ASP A 118 -4.47 10.21 -3.61
C ASP A 118 -4.14 10.59 -2.16
N ARG A 119 -4.03 11.90 -1.92
CA ARG A 119 -3.67 12.45 -0.62
C ARG A 119 -4.75 12.27 0.46
N ASN A 120 -5.97 11.88 0.08
CA ASN A 120 -7.04 11.57 1.03
C ASN A 120 -6.90 10.19 1.67
N ARG A 121 -5.98 9.36 1.20
CA ARG A 121 -5.71 8.05 1.76
C ARG A 121 -5.28 8.12 3.22
N TYR A 122 -5.64 7.08 4.00
CA TYR A 122 -5.23 6.95 5.41
C TYR A 122 -3.70 6.94 5.54
N TYR A 123 -3.02 6.24 4.66
CA TYR A 123 -1.56 6.21 4.55
C TYR A 123 -0.91 7.61 4.65
N PHE A 124 -1.36 8.56 3.83
CA PHE A 124 -0.76 9.91 3.84
C PHE A 124 -1.04 10.67 5.13
N ARG A 125 -2.27 10.54 5.69
CA ARG A 125 -2.61 11.16 6.98
C ARG A 125 -1.79 10.56 8.13
N TYR A 126 -1.55 9.26 8.09
CA TYR A 126 -0.69 8.56 9.06
C TYR A 126 0.74 9.11 9.02
N LEU A 127 1.35 9.20 7.83
CA LEU A 127 2.70 9.75 7.67
C LEU A 127 2.78 11.22 8.13
N GLU A 128 1.82 12.05 7.70
CA GLU A 128 1.76 13.47 8.07
C GLU A 128 1.71 13.65 9.60
N ARG A 129 0.91 12.85 10.29
CA ARG A 129 0.79 12.90 11.76
C ARG A 129 2.13 12.62 12.43
N ILE A 130 2.80 11.52 12.07
CA ILE A 130 4.07 11.15 12.71
C ILE A 130 5.18 12.13 12.35
N MET A 131 5.24 12.60 11.11
CA MET A 131 6.24 13.58 10.69
C MET A 131 6.04 14.94 11.37
N GLU A 132 4.81 15.35 11.60
CA GLU A 132 4.51 16.55 12.38
C GLU A 132 4.90 16.38 13.86
N GLU A 133 4.66 15.21 14.45
CA GLU A 133 5.12 14.86 15.79
C GLU A 133 6.65 14.98 15.90
N GLY A 134 7.39 14.40 14.96
CA GLY A 134 8.87 14.45 14.93
C GLY A 134 9.42 15.87 14.70
N ARG A 135 8.72 16.71 13.94
CA ARG A 135 9.10 18.12 13.81
C ARG A 135 8.89 18.91 15.11
N ARG A 136 7.79 18.68 15.80
CA ARG A 136 7.50 19.33 17.09
C ARG A 136 8.49 18.91 18.18
N SER A 137 8.94 17.66 18.17
CA SER A 137 9.97 17.15 19.10
C SER A 137 11.40 17.58 18.72
N GLY A 138 11.60 18.13 17.54
CA GLY A 138 12.93 18.49 17.02
C GLY A 138 13.73 17.30 16.48
N GLU A 139 13.13 16.15 16.29
CA GLU A 139 13.75 14.94 15.75
C GLU A 139 13.99 15.05 14.25
N PHE A 140 13.07 15.67 13.52
CA PHE A 140 13.16 15.83 12.08
C PHE A 140 13.68 17.20 11.65
N THR A 141 14.29 17.18 10.45
CA THR A 141 14.82 18.38 9.78
C THR A 141 13.73 19.39 9.43
N ASP A 142 14.08 20.65 9.40
CA ASP A 142 13.24 21.77 8.94
C ASP A 142 13.59 22.24 7.51
N ILE A 143 14.56 21.59 6.85
CA ILE A 143 14.97 21.91 5.47
C ILE A 143 13.87 21.58 4.47
N MET A 144 13.07 20.54 4.73
CA MET A 144 11.94 20.13 3.90
C MET A 144 10.61 20.54 4.53
N SER A 145 9.64 20.93 3.72
CA SER A 145 8.25 21.06 4.17
C SER A 145 7.69 19.69 4.56
N LEU A 146 6.66 19.64 5.39
CA LEU A 146 5.97 18.40 5.78
C LEU A 146 5.53 17.59 4.53
N ARG A 147 5.02 18.28 3.51
CA ARG A 147 4.58 17.66 2.26
C ARG A 147 5.74 17.02 1.49
N GLU A 148 6.91 17.63 1.49
CA GLU A 148 8.12 17.08 0.85
C GLU A 148 8.64 15.87 1.61
N MET A 149 8.63 15.90 2.95
CA MET A 149 9.03 14.76 3.78
C MET A 149 8.15 13.53 3.51
N VAL A 150 6.82 13.73 3.49
CA VAL A 150 5.86 12.65 3.16
C VAL A 150 6.09 12.13 1.74
N LYS A 151 6.33 13.02 0.77
CA LYS A 151 6.63 12.63 -0.61
C LYS A 151 7.93 11.84 -0.68
N PHE A 152 8.98 12.28 0.00
CA PHE A 152 10.27 11.62 0.03
C PHE A 152 10.16 10.20 0.61
N PHE A 153 9.48 10.05 1.75
CA PHE A 153 9.22 8.76 2.37
C PHE A 153 8.46 7.83 1.42
N SER A 154 7.34 8.28 0.88
CA SER A 154 6.51 7.46 -0.01
C SER A 154 7.20 7.10 -1.35
N MET A 155 8.14 7.91 -1.81
CA MET A 155 9.01 7.56 -2.94
C MET A 155 9.96 6.41 -2.58
N GLY A 156 10.54 6.43 -1.39
CA GLY A 156 11.42 5.38 -0.89
C GLY A 156 10.71 4.04 -0.77
N GLU A 157 9.51 4.01 -0.20
CA GLU A 157 8.70 2.79 -0.11
C GLU A 157 8.39 2.20 -1.49
N ARG A 158 7.91 3.04 -2.42
CA ARG A 158 7.66 2.58 -3.79
C ARG A 158 8.91 2.08 -4.48
N ALA A 159 10.07 2.68 -4.22
CA ALA A 159 11.34 2.20 -4.79
C ALA A 159 11.68 0.79 -4.30
N LEU A 160 11.54 0.50 -3.00
CA LEU A 160 11.78 -0.83 -2.43
C LEU A 160 10.81 -1.88 -3.00
N ILE A 161 9.51 -1.57 -3.06
CA ILE A 161 8.52 -2.48 -3.62
C ILE A 161 8.77 -2.71 -5.12
N THR A 162 9.16 -1.66 -5.86
CA THR A 162 9.51 -1.79 -7.28
C THR A 162 10.72 -2.72 -7.47
N GLU A 163 11.76 -2.56 -6.66
CA GLU A 163 12.93 -3.41 -6.68
C GLU A 163 12.57 -4.87 -6.35
N TRP A 164 11.70 -5.09 -5.38
CA TRP A 164 11.18 -6.41 -5.06
C TRP A 164 10.42 -7.03 -6.25
N CYS A 165 9.57 -6.26 -6.93
CA CYS A 165 8.89 -6.70 -8.15
C CYS A 165 9.87 -7.03 -9.29
N MET A 166 10.88 -6.18 -9.50
CA MET A 166 11.91 -6.38 -10.54
C MET A 166 12.75 -7.64 -10.29
N ASN A 167 12.91 -8.03 -9.04
CA ASN A 167 13.59 -9.26 -8.64
C ASN A 167 12.64 -10.47 -8.49
N ASN A 168 11.41 -10.40 -9.03
CA ASN A 168 10.42 -11.48 -8.98
C ASN A 168 10.09 -11.96 -7.55
N GLY A 169 10.13 -11.07 -6.57
CA GLY A 169 9.89 -11.41 -5.18
C GLY A 169 11.01 -12.22 -4.51
N ASN A 170 12.19 -12.33 -5.12
CA ASN A 170 13.27 -13.25 -4.70
C ASN A 170 14.14 -12.76 -3.54
N PHE A 171 13.67 -11.81 -2.75
CA PHE A 171 14.30 -11.43 -1.48
C PHE A 171 13.26 -11.10 -0.43
N ASP A 172 13.65 -11.19 0.83
CA ASP A 172 12.81 -10.83 1.96
C ASP A 172 12.61 -9.31 2.01
N LEU A 173 11.40 -8.85 1.66
CA LEU A 173 11.07 -7.43 1.54
C LEU A 173 11.11 -6.73 2.90
N GLY A 174 10.62 -7.39 3.96
CA GLY A 174 10.63 -6.85 5.32
C GLY A 174 12.05 -6.67 5.83
N GLU A 175 12.86 -7.74 5.80
CA GLU A 175 14.26 -7.68 6.22
C GLU A 175 15.11 -6.71 5.40
N TYR A 176 14.87 -6.64 4.09
CA TYR A 176 15.57 -5.69 3.21
C TYR A 176 15.18 -4.26 3.54
N SER A 177 13.89 -4.01 3.77
CA SER A 177 13.37 -2.73 4.23
C SER A 177 13.97 -2.34 5.58
N ARG A 178 13.99 -3.24 6.56
CA ARG A 178 14.56 -2.99 7.90
C ARG A 178 16.00 -2.54 7.87
N LYS A 179 16.78 -3.04 6.91
CA LYS A 179 18.21 -2.68 6.75
C LYS A 179 18.42 -1.40 5.97
N LEU A 180 17.74 -1.23 4.84
CA LEU A 180 18.04 -0.16 3.88
C LEU A 180 17.18 1.07 4.10
N PHE A 181 15.92 0.92 4.48
CA PHE A 181 15.02 2.06 4.55
C PHE A 181 15.44 3.11 5.59
N PRO A 182 15.93 2.73 6.81
CA PRO A 182 16.48 3.71 7.74
C PRO A 182 17.67 4.49 7.17
N VAL A 183 18.51 3.84 6.34
CA VAL A 183 19.64 4.50 5.68
C VAL A 183 19.15 5.50 4.63
N MET A 184 18.17 5.11 3.81
CA MET A 184 17.54 5.99 2.82
C MET A 184 16.87 7.19 3.48
N MET A 185 16.18 6.99 4.61
CA MET A 185 15.41 8.01 5.32
C MET A 185 16.24 8.82 6.32
N LYS A 186 17.54 8.56 6.44
CA LYS A 186 18.43 9.29 7.37
C LYS A 186 18.39 10.80 7.16
N GLY A 187 18.19 11.27 5.93
CA GLY A 187 18.06 12.69 5.61
C GLY A 187 16.82 13.38 6.20
N LEU A 188 15.87 12.63 6.78
CA LEU A 188 14.74 13.20 7.53
C LEU A 188 15.15 13.61 8.96
N LYS A 189 16.17 13.02 9.51
CA LYS A 189 16.66 13.36 10.87
C LYS A 189 17.38 14.71 10.88
N ARG A 190 17.32 15.38 12.01
CA ARG A 190 18.03 16.63 12.26
C ARG A 190 19.49 16.37 12.62
#